data_31da9fa7c6a9957c545efe1de0afa19d
#
_entry.id   31da9fa7c6a9957c545efe1de0afa19d
#
_cell.length_a   1.000
_cell.length_b   1.000
_cell.length_c   1.000
_cell.angle_alpha   90.00
_cell.angle_beta   90.00
_cell.angle_gamma   90.00
#
_symmetry.space_group_name_H-M   'P 1'
#
loop_
_entity.id
_entity.type
_entity.pdbx_description
1 polymer ?
#
loop_
_entity_poly.entity_id
_entity_poly.type
_entity_poly.pdbx_seq_one_letter_code
_entity_poly.pdbx_strand_id
1 'polypeptide(L)'
;MYIDAHLHPADYCDTCASVGGAGNVDEPFAYPASLCCSAHDHTEYERYRRLFERNVCGDANSPTTEIVLHQSVSHLPLSEKQHILFSFGIHPQNPVTDEAEFLYRLLETRQIHAIGECGFDLFNDEYKQLLPMQQTVWDMQLRWAQEFQLPVVIHCRKALPLIFDSVPRLKKLPAVIFHGWGGSPQEATSFLKKGVNAYFSLGKAVLRGQKSVCAMAASFDSTRLLTETDAPYMRLKAEPYSHPRDIIAVTAQCANLRYNRTDSVKQTGSDAVKRACVIKQYESSTAALEEISIDEAAIKEFTDMIVRNFNCAFGLSD
;
A
#
# COMPACT_ATOMS: atom_id res chain seq x y z
N MET A 1 -2.20 -10.51 12.04
CA MET A 1 -2.68 -9.16 11.62
C MET A 1 -2.20 -8.90 10.20
N TYR A 2 -3.05 -8.41 9.28
CA TYR A 2 -2.65 -8.05 7.91
C TYR A 2 -2.10 -6.63 7.84
N ILE A 3 -1.44 -6.29 6.75
CA ILE A 3 -0.98 -4.93 6.45
C ILE A 3 -1.54 -4.52 5.09
N ASP A 4 -2.24 -3.39 5.06
CA ASP A 4 -2.60 -2.66 3.84
C ASP A 4 -1.85 -1.32 3.83
N ALA A 5 -0.69 -1.32 3.19
CA ALA A 5 0.23 -0.18 3.22
C ALA A 5 -0.24 1.00 2.34
N HIS A 6 -1.31 0.81 1.57
CA HIS A 6 -1.88 1.87 0.73
C HIS A 6 -3.31 1.58 0.29
N LEU A 7 -4.24 2.46 0.67
CA LEU A 7 -5.64 2.45 0.23
C LEU A 7 -6.28 3.83 0.38
N HIS A 8 -7.43 4.03 -0.31
CA HIS A 8 -8.23 5.26 -0.29
C HIS A 8 -9.60 5.03 0.32
N PRO A 9 -9.75 5.12 1.65
CA PRO A 9 -11.00 4.75 2.33
C PRO A 9 -12.20 5.61 1.94
N ALA A 10 -12.01 6.91 1.71
CA ALA A 10 -13.09 7.81 1.33
C ALA A 10 -13.62 7.49 -0.07
N ASP A 11 -12.71 7.32 -1.04
CA ASP A 11 -13.06 6.94 -2.42
C ASP A 11 -13.68 5.55 -2.49
N TYR A 12 -13.23 4.63 -1.64
CA TYR A 12 -13.85 3.31 -1.53
C TYR A 12 -15.33 3.43 -1.10
N CYS A 13 -15.65 4.24 -0.09
CA CYS A 13 -17.00 4.45 0.36
C CYS A 13 -17.90 5.04 -0.74
N ASP A 14 -17.41 6.01 -1.51
CA ASP A 14 -18.14 6.61 -2.63
C ASP A 14 -18.37 5.63 -3.76
N THR A 15 -17.34 4.87 -4.12
CA THR A 15 -17.41 3.85 -5.16
C THR A 15 -18.43 2.76 -4.78
N CYS A 16 -18.39 2.29 -3.55
CA CYS A 16 -19.34 1.30 -3.03
C CYS A 16 -20.78 1.82 -3.08
N ALA A 17 -21.03 3.06 -2.68
CA ALA A 17 -22.35 3.68 -2.72
C ALA A 17 -22.86 3.83 -4.16
N SER A 18 -22.00 4.21 -5.12
CA SER A 18 -22.37 4.45 -6.52
C SER A 18 -22.80 3.19 -7.28
N VAL A 19 -22.30 2.01 -6.89
CA VAL A 19 -22.67 0.72 -7.53
C VAL A 19 -23.82 0.00 -6.81
N GLY A 20 -24.53 0.68 -5.89
CA GLY A 20 -25.71 0.14 -5.22
C GLY A 20 -25.39 -0.92 -4.16
N GLY A 21 -24.16 -0.98 -3.72
CA GLY A 21 -23.73 -1.80 -2.60
C GLY A 21 -24.32 -1.28 -1.30
N ALA A 22 -25.40 -1.88 -0.79
CA ALA A 22 -25.95 -1.61 0.53
C ALA A 22 -25.06 -2.20 1.66
N GLY A 23 -23.74 -2.21 1.47
CA GLY A 23 -22.78 -2.62 2.48
C GLY A 23 -22.75 -1.58 3.61
N ASN A 24 -22.86 -2.06 4.84
CA ASN A 24 -22.63 -1.23 6.01
C ASN A 24 -21.23 -0.61 5.88
N VAL A 25 -21.12 0.72 5.83
CA VAL A 25 -19.84 1.44 5.62
C VAL A 25 -18.81 1.10 6.69
N ASP A 26 -19.23 0.51 7.80
CA ASP A 26 -18.39 0.09 8.92
C ASP A 26 -17.78 -1.32 8.73
N GLU A 27 -18.31 -2.15 7.79
CA GLU A 27 -17.84 -3.53 7.57
C GLU A 27 -16.55 -3.69 6.76
N PRO A 28 -16.22 -2.84 5.76
CA PRO A 28 -15.06 -3.07 4.89
C PRO A 28 -13.73 -3.05 5.64
N PHE A 29 -13.66 -2.36 6.78
CA PHE A 29 -12.46 -2.23 7.61
C PHE A 29 -12.49 -3.08 8.89
N ALA A 30 -13.56 -3.86 9.10
CA ALA A 30 -13.73 -4.74 10.27
C ALA A 30 -12.94 -6.05 10.15
N TYR A 31 -11.64 -5.96 9.91
CA TYR A 31 -10.71 -7.08 9.88
C TYR A 31 -9.37 -6.68 10.53
N PRO A 32 -8.59 -7.61 11.08
CA PRO A 32 -7.36 -7.29 11.80
C PRO A 32 -6.25 -6.87 10.84
N ALA A 33 -6.21 -5.58 10.48
CA ALA A 33 -5.18 -5.02 9.62
C ALA A 33 -4.69 -3.66 10.12
N SER A 34 -3.39 -3.40 10.02
CA SER A 34 -2.86 -2.04 10.07
C SER A 34 -2.89 -1.42 8.69
N LEU A 35 -3.28 -0.16 8.61
CA LEU A 35 -3.59 0.53 7.37
C LEU A 35 -2.75 1.80 7.22
N CYS A 36 -2.36 2.14 5.97
CA CYS A 36 -1.95 3.50 5.62
C CYS A 36 -2.99 4.08 4.65
N CYS A 37 -3.81 4.98 5.18
CA CYS A 37 -4.90 5.64 4.46
C CYS A 37 -4.35 6.85 3.72
N SER A 38 -4.50 6.91 2.40
CA SER A 38 -4.01 7.99 1.55
C SER A 38 -5.13 8.93 1.13
N ALA A 39 -4.81 10.22 1.05
CA ALA A 39 -5.65 11.25 0.47
C ALA A 39 -4.81 12.22 -0.38
N HIS A 40 -5.43 12.81 -1.38
CA HIS A 40 -4.81 13.75 -2.30
C HIS A 40 -5.50 15.13 -2.36
N ASP A 41 -6.62 15.27 -1.64
CA ASP A 41 -7.25 16.58 -1.37
C ASP A 41 -7.79 16.64 0.06
N HIS A 42 -8.04 17.87 0.53
CA HIS A 42 -8.49 18.13 1.91
C HIS A 42 -9.84 17.49 2.22
N THR A 43 -10.74 17.42 1.24
CA THR A 43 -12.08 16.84 1.41
C THR A 43 -12.00 15.34 1.66
N GLU A 44 -11.20 14.64 0.87
CA GLU A 44 -10.92 13.22 1.06
C GLU A 44 -10.26 12.97 2.42
N TYR A 45 -9.26 13.79 2.79
CA TYR A 45 -8.59 13.70 4.08
C TYR A 45 -9.56 13.82 5.25
N GLU A 46 -10.38 14.86 5.27
CA GLU A 46 -11.37 15.09 6.33
C GLU A 46 -12.41 13.97 6.42
N ARG A 47 -12.76 13.37 5.28
CA ARG A 47 -13.71 12.26 5.22
C ARG A 47 -13.15 10.99 5.83
N TYR A 48 -11.94 10.57 5.45
CA TYR A 48 -11.39 9.35 6.04
C TYR A 48 -11.02 9.56 7.52
N ARG A 49 -10.58 10.75 7.93
CA ARG A 49 -10.42 11.06 9.36
C ARG A 49 -11.69 10.76 10.13
N ARG A 50 -12.83 11.23 9.66
CA ARG A 50 -14.14 10.97 10.29
C ARG A 50 -14.54 9.50 10.31
N LEU A 51 -14.16 8.71 9.32
CA LEU A 51 -14.42 7.27 9.29
C LEU A 51 -13.76 6.56 10.48
N PHE A 52 -12.56 6.97 10.85
CA PHE A 52 -11.80 6.35 11.91
C PHE A 52 -11.97 7.04 13.28
N GLU A 53 -12.25 8.33 13.33
CA GLU A 53 -12.49 9.07 14.60
C GLU A 53 -13.76 8.64 15.34
N ARG A 54 -14.80 8.18 14.64
CA ARG A 54 -16.02 7.65 15.25
C ARG A 54 -15.80 6.43 16.14
N ASN A 55 -14.64 5.78 16.00
CA ASN A 55 -14.28 4.57 16.74
C ASN A 55 -13.28 4.84 17.88
N VAL A 56 -12.96 6.12 18.16
CA VAL A 56 -12.02 6.48 19.23
C VAL A 56 -12.79 6.91 20.48
N CYS A 57 -12.81 6.05 21.47
CA CYS A 57 -13.12 6.43 22.85
C CYS A 57 -11.81 6.51 23.63
N GLY A 58 -11.11 7.66 23.65
CA GLY A 58 -9.87 7.85 24.39
C GLY A 58 -9.31 9.26 24.21
N ASP A 59 -8.64 9.77 25.23
CA ASP A 59 -8.16 11.11 25.44
C ASP A 59 -7.61 11.87 24.21
N ALA A 60 -8.17 13.06 23.98
CA ALA A 60 -7.87 13.95 22.86
C ALA A 60 -6.44 14.57 22.87
N ASN A 61 -5.55 14.17 23.77
CA ASN A 61 -4.23 14.78 23.97
C ASN A 61 -3.02 13.87 23.71
N SER A 62 -3.20 12.68 23.10
CA SER A 62 -2.07 11.83 22.75
C SER A 62 -1.63 12.08 21.30
N PRO A 63 -0.32 12.34 21.03
CA PRO A 63 0.19 12.54 19.67
C PRO A 63 0.22 11.25 18.83
N THR A 64 -0.04 10.11 19.42
CA THR A 64 -0.27 8.83 18.75
C THR A 64 -1.72 8.44 18.96
N THR A 65 -2.57 8.66 17.97
CA THR A 65 -3.96 8.19 18.01
C THR A 65 -3.95 6.66 17.88
N GLU A 66 -3.89 5.96 19.02
CA GLU A 66 -4.20 4.53 19.07
C GLU A 66 -5.70 4.39 18.82
N ILE A 67 -6.07 4.17 17.56
CA ILE A 67 -7.46 3.90 17.21
C ILE A 67 -7.73 2.43 17.56
N VAL A 68 -8.34 2.23 18.72
CA VAL A 68 -8.89 0.93 19.08
C VAL A 68 -10.23 0.81 18.36
N LEU A 69 -10.28 0.06 17.27
CA LEU A 69 -11.53 -0.34 16.63
C LEU A 69 -12.30 -1.25 17.61
N HIS A 70 -13.14 -0.65 18.45
CA HIS A 70 -14.04 -1.39 19.34
C HIS A 70 -15.28 -1.81 18.59
N GLN A 71 -15.45 -3.10 18.49
CA GLN A 71 -16.65 -3.94 18.36
C GLN A 71 -16.67 -4.80 17.09
N SER A 72 -16.38 -6.02 17.28
CA SER A 72 -16.84 -7.31 16.80
C SER A 72 -15.77 -8.38 16.56
N VAL A 73 -14.53 -8.17 16.98
CA VAL A 73 -13.51 -9.24 16.94
C VAL A 73 -13.21 -9.70 18.37
N SER A 74 -14.24 -10.21 19.06
CA SER A 74 -14.17 -10.65 20.47
C SER A 74 -13.35 -11.93 20.71
N HIS A 75 -12.60 -12.43 19.73
CA HIS A 75 -11.87 -13.69 19.83
C HIS A 75 -10.37 -13.62 19.46
N LEU A 76 -9.83 -12.43 19.18
CA LEU A 76 -8.38 -12.27 18.98
C LEU A 76 -7.71 -11.78 20.27
N PRO A 77 -6.55 -12.33 20.62
CA PRO A 77 -5.82 -11.85 21.79
C PRO A 77 -5.39 -10.39 21.58
N LEU A 78 -5.57 -9.56 22.60
CA LEU A 78 -5.26 -8.12 22.67
C LEU A 78 -3.76 -7.76 22.49
N SER A 79 -2.94 -8.65 21.95
CA SER A 79 -1.48 -8.51 21.90
C SER A 79 -0.95 -7.88 20.60
N GLU A 80 -1.79 -7.60 19.59
CA GLU A 80 -1.35 -6.97 18.35
C GLU A 80 -2.09 -5.65 18.18
N LYS A 81 -1.39 -4.54 18.45
CA LYS A 81 -1.91 -3.19 18.23
C LYS A 81 -2.13 -2.96 16.74
N GLN A 82 -3.34 -2.61 16.36
CA GLN A 82 -3.69 -2.20 15.01
C GLN A 82 -3.34 -0.71 14.85
N HIS A 83 -2.59 -0.38 13.80
CA HIS A 83 -2.23 1.00 13.47
C HIS A 83 -3.04 1.50 12.26
N ILE A 84 -3.61 2.68 12.38
CA ILE A 84 -4.20 3.42 11.26
C ILE A 84 -3.35 4.66 11.05
N LEU A 85 -2.59 4.66 9.97
CA LEU A 85 -1.71 5.74 9.58
C LEU A 85 -2.37 6.56 8.49
N PHE A 86 -1.99 7.80 8.39
CA PHE A 86 -2.50 8.74 7.40
C PHE A 86 -1.35 9.27 6.55
N SER A 87 -1.53 9.24 5.23
CA SER A 87 -0.69 9.96 4.29
C SER A 87 -1.51 10.99 3.52
N PHE A 88 -0.86 12.08 3.15
CA PHE A 88 -1.44 13.12 2.32
C PHE A 88 -0.37 13.63 1.34
N GLY A 89 -0.75 13.81 0.07
CA GLY A 89 0.16 14.32 -0.94
C GLY A 89 -0.57 14.87 -2.15
N ILE A 90 0.15 15.68 -2.92
CA ILE A 90 -0.33 16.21 -4.21
C ILE A 90 0.00 15.17 -5.26
N HIS A 91 -1.06 14.50 -5.74
CA HIS A 91 -0.95 13.38 -6.66
C HIS A 91 -0.51 13.81 -8.06
N PRO A 92 0.39 13.07 -8.75
CA PRO A 92 0.91 13.48 -10.06
C PRO A 92 -0.11 13.53 -11.20
N GLN A 93 -1.27 12.91 -11.05
CA GLN A 93 -2.36 13.03 -12.04
C GLN A 93 -3.14 14.34 -11.92
N ASN A 94 -3.07 15.01 -10.76
CA ASN A 94 -3.63 16.34 -10.52
C ASN A 94 -2.60 17.22 -9.77
N PRO A 95 -1.48 17.59 -10.43
CA PRO A 95 -0.33 18.22 -9.77
C PRO A 95 -0.55 19.73 -9.58
N VAL A 96 -1.66 20.12 -8.94
CA VAL A 96 -1.99 21.50 -8.60
C VAL A 96 -1.54 21.86 -7.20
N THR A 97 -1.15 23.11 -7.00
CA THR A 97 -0.59 23.57 -5.71
C THR A 97 -1.65 24.04 -4.72
N ASP A 98 -2.92 23.94 -5.05
CA ASP A 98 -4.03 24.42 -4.21
C ASP A 98 -4.06 23.74 -2.84
N GLU A 99 -3.64 22.47 -2.77
CA GLU A 99 -3.55 21.71 -1.54
C GLU A 99 -2.22 21.89 -0.78
N ALA A 100 -1.30 22.71 -1.29
CA ALA A 100 0.04 22.85 -0.71
C ALA A 100 0.00 23.45 0.71
N GLU A 101 -0.85 24.47 0.94
CA GLU A 101 -1.01 25.08 2.26
C GLU A 101 -1.64 24.09 3.26
N PHE A 102 -2.61 23.29 2.80
CA PHE A 102 -3.23 22.28 3.62
C PHE A 102 -2.22 21.20 4.02
N LEU A 103 -1.47 20.67 3.05
CA LEU A 103 -0.40 19.70 3.33
C LEU A 103 0.62 20.27 4.32
N TYR A 104 1.07 21.52 4.14
CA TYR A 104 2.04 22.14 5.05
C TYR A 104 1.51 22.25 6.48
N ARG A 105 0.23 22.62 6.66
CA ARG A 105 -0.41 22.62 7.99
C ARG A 105 -0.46 21.24 8.63
N LEU A 106 -0.75 20.19 7.85
CA LEU A 106 -0.74 18.81 8.36
C LEU A 106 0.65 18.40 8.86
N LEU A 107 1.70 18.86 8.17
CA LEU A 107 3.11 18.64 8.56
C LEU A 107 3.46 19.37 9.86
N GLU A 108 3.15 20.66 9.95
CA GLU A 108 3.39 21.46 11.16
C GLU A 108 2.67 20.90 12.39
N THR A 109 1.45 20.42 12.19
CA THR A 109 0.60 19.88 13.27
C THR A 109 0.79 18.38 13.48
N ARG A 110 1.70 17.73 12.72
CA ARG A 110 2.01 16.30 12.79
C ARG A 110 0.79 15.38 12.68
N GLN A 111 -0.12 15.71 11.77
CA GLN A 111 -1.36 14.96 11.57
C GLN A 111 -1.24 13.85 10.52
N ILE A 112 -0.12 13.77 9.82
CA ILE A 112 0.18 12.70 8.85
C ILE A 112 1.48 11.99 9.22
N HIS A 113 1.57 10.73 8.77
CA HIS A 113 2.69 9.81 9.03
C HIS A 113 3.61 9.66 7.82
N ALA A 114 3.15 10.07 6.64
CA ALA A 114 3.93 10.08 5.40
C ALA A 114 3.44 11.19 4.46
N ILE A 115 4.31 11.70 3.59
CA ILE A 115 3.89 12.52 2.44
C ILE A 115 3.64 11.58 1.26
N GLY A 116 2.44 11.60 0.72
CA GLY A 116 2.05 10.78 -0.43
C GLY A 116 0.53 10.61 -0.53
N GLU A 117 0.06 10.29 -1.74
CA GLU A 117 0.89 9.90 -2.88
C GLU A 117 1.54 11.10 -3.57
N CYS A 118 2.79 10.95 -3.88
CA CYS A 118 3.54 11.91 -4.68
C CYS A 118 4.44 11.18 -5.69
N GLY A 119 4.91 11.85 -6.71
CA GLY A 119 5.78 11.23 -7.71
C GLY A 119 5.43 11.61 -9.14
N PHE A 120 5.43 10.60 -10.05
CA PHE A 120 5.23 10.84 -11.48
C PHE A 120 4.31 9.80 -12.12
N ASP A 121 3.41 10.29 -12.98
CA ASP A 121 2.61 9.46 -13.87
C ASP A 121 2.80 9.91 -15.32
N LEU A 122 3.34 9.03 -16.17
CA LEU A 122 3.53 9.26 -17.61
C LEU A 122 2.76 8.22 -18.44
N PHE A 123 1.65 7.70 -17.90
CA PHE A 123 0.93 6.60 -18.51
C PHE A 123 0.32 6.95 -19.85
N ASN A 124 -0.28 8.12 -19.97
CA ASN A 124 -0.93 8.65 -21.17
C ASN A 124 -0.38 10.03 -21.55
N ASP A 125 -0.80 10.56 -22.70
CA ASP A 125 -0.29 11.83 -23.19
C ASP A 125 -0.78 13.04 -22.38
N GLU A 126 -1.97 12.96 -21.80
CA GLU A 126 -2.49 13.97 -20.87
C GLU A 126 -1.56 14.13 -19.66
N TYR A 127 -1.23 13.04 -18.98
CA TYR A 127 -0.33 13.07 -17.82
C TYR A 127 1.10 13.47 -18.18
N LYS A 128 1.59 13.10 -19.40
CA LYS A 128 2.90 13.56 -19.87
C LYS A 128 2.97 15.08 -20.05
N GLN A 129 1.88 15.72 -20.47
CA GLN A 129 1.80 17.18 -20.60
C GLN A 129 1.90 17.89 -19.24
N LEU A 130 1.49 17.20 -18.15
CA LEU A 130 1.59 17.71 -16.78
C LEU A 130 3.00 17.56 -16.18
N LEU A 131 3.97 16.98 -16.88
CA LEU A 131 5.30 16.71 -16.33
C LEU A 131 5.97 17.92 -15.65
N PRO A 132 5.94 19.15 -16.21
CA PRO A 132 6.53 20.31 -15.53
C PRO A 132 5.88 20.62 -14.18
N MET A 133 4.56 20.43 -14.09
CA MET A 133 3.81 20.62 -12.84
C MET A 133 4.08 19.47 -11.86
N GLN A 134 4.10 18.22 -12.35
CA GLN A 134 4.50 17.06 -11.54
C GLN A 134 5.89 17.28 -10.92
N GLN A 135 6.84 17.77 -11.71
CA GLN A 135 8.19 18.08 -11.22
C GLN A 135 8.18 19.14 -10.10
N THR A 136 7.37 20.19 -10.27
CA THR A 136 7.24 21.28 -9.30
C THR A 136 6.71 20.77 -7.96
N VAL A 137 5.59 20.04 -7.98
CA VAL A 137 4.97 19.52 -6.75
C VAL A 137 5.81 18.39 -6.13
N TRP A 138 6.50 17.58 -6.94
CA TRP A 138 7.46 16.58 -6.48
C TRP A 138 8.61 17.21 -5.70
N ASP A 139 9.24 18.24 -6.26
CA ASP A 139 10.37 18.93 -5.64
C ASP A 139 9.98 19.60 -4.32
N MET A 140 8.78 20.17 -4.27
CA MET A 140 8.20 20.75 -3.06
C MET A 140 7.98 19.71 -1.97
N GLN A 141 7.31 18.61 -2.31
CA GLN A 141 6.98 17.54 -1.37
C GLN A 141 8.23 16.83 -0.85
N LEU A 142 9.22 16.55 -1.71
CA LEU A 142 10.49 15.99 -1.25
C LEU A 142 11.27 16.90 -0.31
N ARG A 143 11.22 18.23 -0.53
CA ARG A 143 11.84 19.19 0.37
C ARG A 143 11.17 19.11 1.75
N TRP A 144 9.86 19.11 1.81
CA TRP A 144 9.12 18.99 3.06
C TRP A 144 9.33 17.63 3.73
N ALA A 145 9.36 16.55 2.99
CA ALA A 145 9.67 15.23 3.55
C ALA A 145 11.04 15.21 4.25
N GLN A 146 12.05 15.89 3.68
CA GLN A 146 13.37 16.04 4.31
C GLN A 146 13.34 16.97 5.53
N GLU A 147 12.60 18.08 5.46
CA GLU A 147 12.47 19.06 6.54
C GLU A 147 11.78 18.44 7.77
N PHE A 148 10.66 17.77 7.56
CA PHE A 148 9.86 17.17 8.62
C PHE A 148 10.29 15.74 8.98
N GLN A 149 11.30 15.18 8.28
CA GLN A 149 11.79 13.81 8.46
C GLN A 149 10.70 12.76 8.40
N LEU A 150 9.81 12.86 7.39
CA LEU A 150 8.75 11.91 7.13
C LEU A 150 9.09 10.99 5.96
N PRO A 151 8.61 9.74 5.99
CA PRO A 151 8.64 8.87 4.82
C PRO A 151 7.79 9.42 3.68
N VAL A 152 8.05 8.94 2.46
CA VAL A 152 7.24 9.25 1.28
C VAL A 152 6.60 8.00 0.70
N VAL A 153 5.34 8.12 0.27
CA VAL A 153 4.64 7.10 -0.53
C VAL A 153 4.65 7.55 -1.99
N ILE A 154 5.35 6.78 -2.82
CA ILE A 154 5.64 7.16 -4.21
C ILE A 154 4.70 6.47 -5.17
N HIS A 155 3.97 7.28 -5.95
CA HIS A 155 3.34 6.90 -7.20
C HIS A 155 4.35 6.96 -8.35
N CYS A 156 4.55 5.84 -9.05
CA CYS A 156 5.47 5.80 -10.18
C CYS A 156 4.91 4.97 -11.33
N ARG A 157 4.40 5.63 -12.37
CA ARG A 157 3.83 4.96 -13.51
C ARG A 157 4.50 5.40 -14.81
N LYS A 158 5.27 4.49 -15.45
CA LYS A 158 6.09 4.75 -16.64
C LYS A 158 7.12 5.89 -16.47
N ALA A 159 7.52 6.17 -15.25
CA ALA A 159 8.36 7.33 -14.88
C ALA A 159 9.58 6.96 -14.02
N LEU A 160 9.94 5.69 -13.96
CA LEU A 160 11.01 5.21 -13.08
C LEU A 160 12.36 5.96 -13.25
N PRO A 161 12.80 6.36 -14.47
CA PRO A 161 14.01 7.17 -14.63
C PRO A 161 13.99 8.49 -13.84
N LEU A 162 12.85 9.19 -13.79
CA LEU A 162 12.69 10.44 -13.04
C LEU A 162 12.84 10.23 -11.52
N ILE A 163 12.35 9.08 -11.03
CA ILE A 163 12.57 8.70 -9.62
C ILE A 163 14.05 8.40 -9.36
N PHE A 164 14.74 7.73 -10.30
CA PHE A 164 16.18 7.48 -10.18
C PHE A 164 17.01 8.76 -10.16
N ASP A 165 16.62 9.80 -10.89
CA ASP A 165 17.26 11.12 -10.87
C ASP A 165 17.14 11.77 -9.48
N SER A 166 16.11 11.43 -8.72
CA SER A 166 15.85 11.92 -7.36
C SER A 166 16.59 11.15 -6.25
N VAL A 167 17.33 10.08 -6.56
CA VAL A 167 18.05 9.24 -5.57
C VAL A 167 18.91 10.06 -4.59
N PRO A 168 19.65 11.11 -4.99
CA PRO A 168 20.43 11.93 -4.05
C PRO A 168 19.60 12.58 -2.94
N ARG A 169 18.30 12.79 -3.20
CA ARG A 169 17.33 13.33 -2.24
C ARG A 169 16.63 12.22 -1.46
N LEU A 170 16.20 11.17 -2.13
CA LEU A 170 15.49 10.04 -1.54
C LEU A 170 16.28 9.32 -0.46
N LYS A 171 17.61 9.18 -0.63
CA LYS A 171 18.47 8.56 0.39
C LYS A 171 18.62 9.35 1.70
N LYS A 172 18.08 10.58 1.76
CA LYS A 172 18.07 11.43 2.95
C LYS A 172 16.77 11.31 3.74
N LEU A 173 15.79 10.58 3.21
CA LEU A 173 14.51 10.36 3.85
C LEU A 173 14.57 9.16 4.80
N PRO A 174 13.77 9.17 5.87
CA PRO A 174 13.69 8.04 6.81
C PRO A 174 13.27 6.76 6.13
N ALA A 175 12.30 6.82 5.20
CA ALA A 175 11.93 5.71 4.33
C ALA A 175 11.27 6.21 3.03
N VAL A 176 11.28 5.34 2.00
CA VAL A 176 10.65 5.55 0.71
C VAL A 176 9.79 4.33 0.41
N ILE A 177 8.47 4.49 0.35
CA ILE A 177 7.52 3.42 0.06
C ILE A 177 7.08 3.55 -1.39
N PHE A 178 7.42 2.58 -2.24
CA PHE A 178 6.89 2.49 -3.59
C PHE A 178 5.56 1.75 -3.53
N HIS A 179 4.44 2.46 -3.64
CA HIS A 179 3.15 1.82 -3.73
C HIS A 179 2.95 1.22 -5.13
N GLY A 180 2.09 0.21 -5.26
CA GLY A 180 1.78 -0.42 -6.54
C GLY A 180 3.00 -0.92 -7.32
N TRP A 181 4.05 -1.39 -6.64
CA TRP A 181 5.30 -1.72 -7.31
C TRP A 181 5.12 -2.74 -8.44
N GLY A 182 5.31 -2.29 -9.66
CA GLY A 182 5.23 -3.12 -10.88
C GLY A 182 6.58 -3.40 -11.53
N GLY A 183 7.67 -2.85 -10.99
CA GLY A 183 9.02 -3.01 -11.49
C GLY A 183 9.65 -4.37 -11.14
N SER A 184 10.84 -4.61 -11.67
CA SER A 184 11.60 -5.84 -11.47
C SER A 184 12.35 -5.84 -10.13
N PRO A 185 12.77 -7.02 -9.62
CA PRO A 185 13.68 -7.13 -8.48
C PRO A 185 15.01 -6.40 -8.68
N GLN A 186 15.51 -6.33 -9.93
CA GLN A 186 16.76 -5.65 -10.27
C GLN A 186 16.64 -4.13 -10.12
N GLU A 187 15.52 -3.55 -10.57
CA GLU A 187 15.22 -2.12 -10.39
C GLU A 187 15.09 -1.78 -8.90
N ALA A 188 14.35 -2.59 -8.13
CA ALA A 188 14.23 -2.44 -6.69
C ALA A 188 15.60 -2.51 -5.99
N THR A 189 16.42 -3.51 -6.33
CA THR A 189 17.78 -3.66 -5.80
C THR A 189 18.66 -2.45 -6.12
N SER A 190 18.43 -1.78 -7.26
CA SER A 190 19.22 -0.61 -7.65
C SER A 190 19.00 0.58 -6.71
N PHE A 191 17.78 0.79 -6.19
CA PHE A 191 17.53 1.80 -5.15
C PHE A 191 18.26 1.48 -3.85
N LEU A 192 18.18 0.23 -3.38
CA LEU A 192 18.86 -0.21 -2.16
C LEU A 192 20.37 -0.05 -2.25
N LYS A 193 20.97 -0.48 -3.39
CA LYS A 193 22.43 -0.33 -3.64
C LYS A 193 22.89 1.14 -3.68
N LYS A 194 22.00 2.06 -4.03
CA LYS A 194 22.28 3.50 -4.02
C LYS A 194 22.05 4.14 -2.64
N GLY A 195 21.68 3.36 -1.63
CA GLY A 195 21.51 3.81 -0.24
C GLY A 195 20.13 4.41 0.06
N VAL A 196 19.13 4.16 -0.78
CA VAL A 196 17.74 4.54 -0.48
C VAL A 196 17.15 3.52 0.50
N ASN A 197 16.59 3.97 1.62
CA ASN A 197 15.83 3.12 2.54
C ASN A 197 14.45 2.85 1.95
N ALA A 198 14.39 1.96 0.94
CA ALA A 198 13.21 1.71 0.13
C ALA A 198 12.44 0.46 0.57
N TYR A 199 11.12 0.56 0.52
CA TYR A 199 10.15 -0.52 0.68
C TYR A 199 9.27 -0.60 -0.57
N PHE A 200 8.84 -1.81 -0.95
CA PHE A 200 8.11 -2.06 -2.18
C PHE A 200 6.80 -2.76 -1.85
N SER A 201 5.69 -2.06 -2.08
CA SER A 201 4.38 -2.57 -1.76
C SER A 201 3.80 -3.34 -2.95
N LEU A 202 3.34 -4.56 -2.69
CA LEU A 202 2.81 -5.49 -3.67
C LEU A 202 1.30 -5.55 -3.56
N GLY A 203 0.62 -5.10 -4.60
CA GLY A 203 -0.84 -5.09 -4.68
C GLY A 203 -1.42 -6.25 -5.50
N LYS A 204 -2.66 -6.11 -5.93
CA LYS A 204 -3.45 -7.11 -6.68
C LYS A 204 -2.83 -7.55 -8.02
N ALA A 205 -1.77 -6.90 -8.48
CA ALA A 205 -0.98 -7.36 -9.62
C ALA A 205 -0.39 -8.77 -9.41
N VAL A 206 -0.13 -9.18 -8.16
CA VAL A 206 0.29 -10.55 -7.82
C VAL A 206 -0.80 -11.58 -8.12
N LEU A 207 -2.07 -11.22 -7.89
CA LEU A 207 -3.24 -12.08 -8.19
C LEU A 207 -3.46 -12.22 -9.71
N ARG A 208 -3.07 -11.20 -10.50
CA ARG A 208 -3.09 -11.25 -11.97
C ARG A 208 -1.93 -12.06 -12.56
N GLY A 209 -1.01 -12.53 -11.73
CA GLY A 209 0.17 -13.25 -12.18
C GLY A 209 1.19 -12.36 -12.92
N GLN A 210 1.25 -11.05 -12.63
CA GLN A 210 2.24 -10.16 -13.23
C GLN A 210 3.65 -10.62 -12.88
N LYS A 211 4.43 -11.01 -13.88
CA LYS A 211 5.72 -11.71 -13.70
C LYS A 211 6.71 -10.98 -12.80
N SER A 212 6.85 -9.66 -12.95
CA SER A 212 7.75 -8.85 -12.11
C SER A 212 7.31 -8.86 -10.65
N VAL A 213 6.01 -8.67 -10.38
CA VAL A 213 5.44 -8.65 -9.02
C VAL A 213 5.52 -10.04 -8.37
N CYS A 214 5.23 -11.10 -9.14
CA CYS A 214 5.40 -12.48 -8.65
C CYS A 214 6.88 -12.78 -8.33
N ALA A 215 7.84 -12.27 -9.13
CA ALA A 215 9.26 -12.41 -8.85
C ALA A 215 9.68 -11.64 -7.58
N MET A 216 9.13 -10.46 -7.35
CA MET A 216 9.31 -9.71 -6.10
C MET A 216 8.83 -10.53 -4.90
N ALA A 217 7.59 -11.00 -4.92
CA ALA A 217 7.02 -11.82 -3.85
C ALA A 217 7.87 -13.07 -3.57
N ALA A 218 8.28 -13.78 -4.63
CA ALA A 218 8.97 -15.06 -4.54
C ALA A 218 10.42 -14.99 -4.06
N SER A 219 11.17 -13.93 -4.40
CA SER A 219 12.64 -13.97 -4.27
C SER A 219 13.31 -12.65 -3.88
N PHE A 220 12.58 -11.55 -3.79
CA PHE A 220 13.19 -10.29 -3.37
C PHE A 220 13.49 -10.29 -1.87
N ASP A 221 14.33 -9.35 -1.42
CA ASP A 221 14.65 -9.14 -0.02
C ASP A 221 13.35 -8.98 0.80
N SER A 222 13.10 -9.96 1.65
CA SER A 222 11.87 -10.03 2.43
C SER A 222 11.69 -8.87 3.40
N THR A 223 12.79 -8.28 3.87
CA THR A 223 12.76 -7.14 4.80
C THR A 223 12.35 -5.82 4.14
N ARG A 224 12.07 -5.84 2.84
CA ARG A 224 11.75 -4.66 2.02
C ARG A 224 10.41 -4.75 1.32
N LEU A 225 9.61 -5.76 1.63
CA LEU A 225 8.29 -5.97 1.05
C LEU A 225 7.20 -5.44 1.97
N LEU A 226 6.18 -4.87 1.35
CA LEU A 226 4.89 -4.54 1.94
C LEU A 226 3.78 -5.14 1.08
N THR A 227 2.56 -5.15 1.60
CA THR A 227 1.35 -5.53 0.87
C THR A 227 0.33 -4.42 0.91
N GLU A 228 -0.51 -4.32 -0.13
CA GLU A 228 -1.55 -3.30 -0.26
C GLU A 228 -2.72 -3.78 -1.11
N THR A 229 -3.83 -3.05 -1.05
CA THR A 229 -4.96 -3.24 -1.98
C THR A 229 -5.08 -2.14 -3.01
N ASP A 230 -4.70 -0.92 -2.64
CA ASP A 230 -4.98 0.31 -3.38
C ASP A 230 -6.50 0.48 -3.63
N ALA A 231 -7.32 0.01 -2.68
CA ALA A 231 -8.78 0.06 -2.80
C ALA A 231 -9.29 1.52 -2.80
N PRO A 232 -10.21 1.87 -3.71
CA PRO A 232 -10.99 1.03 -4.64
C PRO A 232 -10.31 0.73 -5.99
N TYR A 233 -9.08 1.22 -6.18
CA TYR A 233 -8.31 1.10 -7.43
C TYR A 233 -7.70 -0.31 -7.61
N MET A 234 -6.83 -0.50 -8.60
CA MET A 234 -6.14 -1.76 -8.92
C MET A 234 -7.03 -3.01 -9.02
N ARG A 235 -8.31 -2.84 -9.41
CA ARG A 235 -9.29 -3.92 -9.54
C ARG A 235 -8.85 -5.01 -10.52
N LEU A 236 -9.30 -6.24 -10.31
CA LEU A 236 -9.22 -7.32 -11.30
C LEU A 236 -10.25 -7.11 -12.41
N LYS A 237 -10.07 -7.80 -13.55
CA LYS A 237 -10.88 -7.57 -14.75
C LYS A 237 -12.41 -7.75 -14.53
N ALA A 238 -12.78 -8.71 -13.68
CA ALA A 238 -14.18 -9.03 -13.40
C ALA A 238 -14.80 -8.23 -12.25
N GLU A 239 -13.99 -7.43 -11.53
CA GLU A 239 -14.43 -6.69 -10.36
C GLU A 239 -14.87 -5.27 -10.74
N PRO A 240 -15.92 -4.73 -10.12
CA PRO A 240 -16.29 -3.33 -10.28
C PRO A 240 -15.25 -2.39 -9.65
N TYR A 241 -14.68 -2.78 -8.52
CA TYR A 241 -13.63 -2.06 -7.75
C TYR A 241 -12.83 -3.05 -6.89
N SER A 242 -11.69 -2.62 -6.36
CA SER A 242 -10.94 -3.36 -5.34
C SER A 242 -11.57 -3.20 -3.96
N HIS A 243 -11.62 -4.28 -3.19
CA HIS A 243 -12.12 -4.28 -1.82
C HIS A 243 -10.94 -4.28 -0.83
N PRO A 244 -10.99 -3.54 0.29
CA PRO A 244 -9.94 -3.58 1.32
C PRO A 244 -9.65 -4.99 1.85
N ARG A 245 -10.65 -5.88 1.92
CA ARG A 245 -10.47 -7.30 2.31
C ARG A 245 -9.63 -8.12 1.34
N ASP A 246 -9.40 -7.63 0.12
CA ASP A 246 -8.55 -8.32 -0.86
C ASP A 246 -7.10 -8.45 -0.39
N ILE A 247 -6.71 -7.68 0.65
CA ILE A 247 -5.41 -7.80 1.30
C ILE A 247 -5.13 -9.22 1.80
N ILE A 248 -6.17 -9.94 2.21
CA ILE A 248 -6.07 -11.35 2.63
C ILE A 248 -5.56 -12.21 1.47
N ALA A 249 -6.18 -12.08 0.29
CA ALA A 249 -5.80 -12.82 -0.91
C ALA A 249 -4.42 -12.39 -1.43
N VAL A 250 -4.11 -11.09 -1.42
CA VAL A 250 -2.80 -10.57 -1.81
C VAL A 250 -1.70 -11.15 -0.93
N THR A 251 -1.88 -11.10 0.40
CA THR A 251 -0.91 -11.62 1.37
C THR A 251 -0.73 -13.14 1.22
N ALA A 252 -1.83 -13.89 1.10
CA ALA A 252 -1.80 -15.33 0.91
C ALA A 252 -1.05 -15.72 -0.38
N GLN A 253 -1.29 -15.02 -1.49
CA GLN A 253 -0.60 -15.27 -2.75
C GLN A 253 0.89 -14.95 -2.67
N CYS A 254 1.28 -13.87 -2.00
CA CYS A 254 2.69 -13.53 -1.78
C CYS A 254 3.39 -14.61 -0.93
N ALA A 255 2.75 -15.07 0.15
CA ALA A 255 3.27 -16.15 0.98
C ALA A 255 3.44 -17.45 0.18
N ASN A 256 2.43 -17.83 -0.59
CA ASN A 256 2.47 -19.00 -1.47
C ASN A 256 3.65 -18.95 -2.45
N LEU A 257 3.83 -17.83 -3.15
CA LEU A 257 4.94 -17.65 -4.08
C LEU A 257 6.32 -17.74 -3.40
N ARG A 258 6.42 -17.33 -2.15
CA ARG A 258 7.67 -17.32 -1.39
C ARG A 258 8.04 -18.69 -0.84
N TYR A 259 7.11 -19.39 -0.22
CA TYR A 259 7.41 -20.58 0.60
C TYR A 259 7.15 -21.89 -0.14
N ASN A 260 6.22 -21.96 -1.11
CA ASN A 260 5.91 -23.19 -1.85
C ASN A 260 6.86 -23.47 -3.03
N ARG A 261 8.07 -22.88 -3.04
CA ARG A 261 9.09 -23.13 -4.09
C ARG A 261 9.81 -24.47 -3.96
N THR A 262 9.61 -25.23 -2.89
CA THR A 262 10.48 -26.35 -2.53
C THR A 262 10.27 -27.63 -3.33
N ASP A 263 9.16 -27.80 -4.08
CA ASP A 263 8.90 -29.05 -4.80
C ASP A 263 9.23 -29.04 -6.30
N SER A 264 9.77 -27.93 -6.86
CA SER A 264 9.95 -27.77 -8.29
C SER A 264 11.40 -27.60 -8.78
N VAL A 265 12.41 -27.84 -7.94
CA VAL A 265 13.83 -27.70 -8.35
C VAL A 265 14.29 -28.74 -9.40
N LYS A 266 13.41 -29.66 -9.82
CA LYS A 266 13.67 -30.66 -10.87
C LYS A 266 12.94 -30.44 -12.19
N GLN A 267 12.25 -29.31 -12.40
CA GLN A 267 11.62 -29.04 -13.70
C GLN A 267 12.02 -27.68 -14.26
N THR A 268 12.48 -27.72 -15.51
CA THR A 268 13.04 -26.62 -16.30
C THR A 268 12.16 -25.35 -16.36
N GLY A 269 12.82 -24.19 -16.32
CA GLY A 269 12.35 -22.82 -16.03
C GLY A 269 11.12 -22.23 -16.73
N SER A 270 10.40 -22.90 -17.63
CA SER A 270 9.20 -22.35 -18.26
C SER A 270 7.88 -22.83 -17.63
N ASP A 271 7.87 -24.00 -16.98
CA ASP A 271 6.66 -24.61 -16.44
C ASP A 271 6.39 -24.26 -14.97
N ALA A 272 7.43 -23.88 -14.23
CA ALA A 272 7.29 -23.43 -12.84
C ALA A 272 6.48 -22.13 -12.71
N VAL A 273 6.68 -21.18 -13.64
CA VAL A 273 5.92 -19.93 -13.70
C VAL A 273 4.45 -20.16 -14.08
N LYS A 274 4.18 -21.18 -14.91
CA LYS A 274 2.80 -21.52 -15.34
C LYS A 274 1.97 -22.21 -14.24
N ARG A 275 2.61 -22.95 -13.33
CA ARG A 275 1.90 -23.61 -12.22
C ARG A 275 1.66 -22.71 -11.01
N ALA A 276 2.51 -21.70 -10.77
CA ALA A 276 2.29 -20.69 -9.76
C ALA A 276 1.12 -19.72 -10.11
N CYS A 277 0.65 -19.73 -11.34
CA CYS A 277 -0.50 -18.93 -11.81
C CYS A 277 -1.81 -19.71 -11.85
N VAL A 278 -2.05 -20.68 -10.99
CA VAL A 278 -3.35 -21.37 -10.92
C VAL A 278 -4.29 -20.68 -9.92
N ILE A 279 -4.45 -19.35 -10.06
CA ILE A 279 -5.73 -18.71 -9.79
C ILE A 279 -6.34 -18.39 -11.15
N LYS A 280 -6.64 -19.41 -11.93
CA LYS A 280 -7.65 -19.33 -12.98
C LYS A 280 -8.99 -19.35 -12.28
N GLN A 281 -9.73 -18.25 -12.44
CA GLN A 281 -11.11 -18.03 -12.01
C GLN A 281 -11.27 -17.54 -10.56
N TYR A 282 -10.92 -16.30 -10.32
CA TYR A 282 -11.69 -15.48 -9.41
C TYR A 282 -12.93 -15.00 -10.17
N GLU A 283 -13.87 -15.92 -10.42
CA GLU A 283 -15.24 -15.60 -10.79
C GLU A 283 -16.05 -15.62 -9.50
N SER A 284 -16.38 -14.42 -9.04
CA SER A 284 -17.52 -14.06 -8.17
C SER A 284 -18.06 -15.17 -7.27
N SER A 285 -17.38 -15.61 -6.22
CA SER A 285 -17.98 -16.10 -4.98
C SER A 285 -16.92 -16.44 -3.94
N THR A 286 -17.26 -16.29 -2.68
CA THR A 286 -16.52 -16.69 -1.48
C THR A 286 -16.14 -18.17 -1.40
N ALA A 287 -16.49 -18.96 -2.40
CA ALA A 287 -16.22 -20.40 -2.49
C ALA A 287 -14.83 -20.76 -3.05
N ALA A 288 -14.09 -19.81 -3.65
CA ALA A 288 -12.80 -20.11 -4.31
C ALA A 288 -11.58 -20.16 -3.36
N LEU A 289 -11.75 -19.90 -2.06
CA LEU A 289 -10.69 -20.04 -1.06
C LEU A 289 -10.48 -21.50 -0.60
N GLU A 290 -11.35 -22.43 -0.96
CA GLU A 290 -11.32 -23.82 -0.46
C GLU A 290 -10.34 -24.74 -1.21
N GLU A 291 -9.77 -24.35 -2.37
CA GLU A 291 -8.88 -25.22 -3.16
C GLU A 291 -7.38 -24.89 -3.09
N ILE A 292 -6.98 -23.82 -2.41
CA ILE A 292 -5.56 -23.57 -2.19
C ILE A 292 -5.23 -24.14 -0.80
N SER A 293 -4.63 -25.31 -0.75
CA SER A 293 -3.96 -25.80 0.48
C SER A 293 -2.77 -24.88 0.75
N ILE A 294 -3.05 -23.72 1.35
CA ILE A 294 -2.02 -22.77 1.77
C ILE A 294 -1.64 -23.16 3.20
N ASP A 295 -0.36 -23.37 3.42
CA ASP A 295 0.17 -23.58 4.76
C ASP A 295 -0.10 -22.33 5.62
N GLU A 296 -0.98 -22.43 6.60
CA GLU A 296 -1.32 -21.33 7.54
C GLU A 296 -0.08 -20.81 8.25
N ALA A 297 0.91 -21.66 8.53
CA ALA A 297 2.17 -21.27 9.13
C ALA A 297 2.97 -20.35 8.18
N ALA A 298 2.99 -20.65 6.88
CA ALA A 298 3.64 -19.82 5.87
C ALA A 298 2.96 -18.44 5.75
N ILE A 299 1.62 -18.40 5.78
CA ILE A 299 0.89 -17.11 5.77
C ILE A 299 1.24 -16.31 7.03
N LYS A 300 1.23 -16.97 8.20
CA LYS A 300 1.55 -16.31 9.45
C LYS A 300 2.97 -15.74 9.44
N GLU A 301 3.97 -16.53 9.03
CA GLU A 301 5.37 -16.10 8.95
C GLU A 301 5.53 -14.92 8.01
N PHE A 302 4.89 -14.96 6.83
CA PHE A 302 4.91 -13.86 5.87
C PHE A 302 4.25 -12.61 6.45
N THR A 303 3.10 -12.75 7.08
CA THR A 303 2.35 -11.65 7.69
C THR A 303 3.15 -10.98 8.80
N ASP A 304 3.75 -11.77 9.71
CA ASP A 304 4.59 -11.25 10.80
C ASP A 304 5.81 -10.47 10.27
N MET A 305 6.36 -10.91 9.15
CA MET A 305 7.44 -10.20 8.46
C MET A 305 6.95 -8.86 7.88
N ILE A 306 5.80 -8.84 7.21
CA ILE A 306 5.22 -7.61 6.63
C ILE A 306 4.86 -6.61 7.73
N VAL A 307 4.34 -7.06 8.88
CA VAL A 307 4.10 -6.20 10.05
C VAL A 307 5.37 -5.49 10.49
N ARG A 308 6.48 -6.24 10.68
CA ARG A 308 7.78 -5.63 11.04
C ARG A 308 8.25 -4.62 9.99
N ASN A 309 8.11 -4.94 8.71
CA ASN A 309 8.50 -4.04 7.64
C ASN A 309 7.68 -2.75 7.64
N PHE A 310 6.37 -2.85 7.89
CA PHE A 310 5.47 -1.71 8.00
C PHE A 310 5.88 -0.81 9.18
N ASN A 311 6.10 -1.39 10.35
CA ASN A 311 6.56 -0.64 11.52
C ASN A 311 7.89 0.07 11.22
N CYS A 312 8.86 -0.61 10.62
CA CYS A 312 10.13 0.00 10.21
C CYS A 312 9.95 1.12 9.16
N ALA A 313 9.08 0.93 8.15
CA ALA A 313 8.86 1.90 7.09
C ALA A 313 8.24 3.19 7.60
N PHE A 314 7.36 3.10 8.58
CA PHE A 314 6.66 4.25 9.16
C PHE A 314 7.24 4.72 10.52
N GLY A 315 8.34 4.13 10.98
CA GLY A 315 9.01 4.52 12.23
C GLY A 315 8.19 4.26 13.48
N LEU A 316 7.35 3.22 13.46
CA LEU A 316 6.56 2.81 14.61
C LEU A 316 7.44 2.00 15.58
N SER A 317 7.28 2.23 16.88
CA SER A 317 7.93 1.42 17.91
C SER A 317 7.21 0.08 18.05
N ASP A 318 7.97 -1.00 18.25
CA ASP A 318 7.44 -2.32 18.54
C ASP A 318 6.63 -2.36 19.84
#